data_832df27978124d2ffdaae3703f75ea0f
#
_entry.id   832df27978124d2ffdaae3703f75ea0f
#
_cell.length_a   1.000
_cell.length_b   1.000
_cell.length_c   1.000
_cell.angle_alpha   90.00
_cell.angle_beta   90.00
_cell.angle_gamma   90.00
#
_symmetry.space_group_name_H-M   'P 1'
#
loop_
_entity.id
_entity.type
_entity.pdbx_description
1 polymer ?
#
loop_
_entity_poly.entity_id
_entity_poly.type
_entity_poly.pdbx_seq_one_letter_code
_entity_poly.pdbx_strand_id
1 'polypeptide(L)'
;MISPQNLNAFRETLSSEENLVLEYQLRALNYIKPFLENQFRLEDEISQLVKTKEGDNPAFGYDMAINDIFLNLLEERHYEGSSYSEESGWEQRGSLDEVIVTDPVCNSSLLRRGFRNVASGVTFFHG
;
A
#
# COMPACT_ATOMS: atom_id res chain seq x y z
N MET A 1 9.76 4.72 19.59
CA MET A 1 8.82 3.63 19.24
C MET A 1 7.53 3.80 20.03
N ILE A 2 6.39 3.71 19.38
CA ILE A 2 5.08 3.82 20.04
C ILE A 2 4.76 2.48 20.71
N SER A 3 4.39 2.49 22.00
CA SER A 3 3.97 1.27 22.68
C SER A 3 2.60 0.82 22.16
N PRO A 4 2.22 -0.47 22.29
CA PRO A 4 0.89 -0.94 21.88
C PRO A 4 -0.26 -0.18 22.54
N GLN A 5 -0.10 0.19 23.81
CA GLN A 5 -1.12 0.97 24.52
C GLN A 5 -1.26 2.39 23.95
N ASN A 6 -0.12 3.03 23.64
CA ASN A 6 -0.12 4.36 23.03
C ASN A 6 -0.71 4.32 21.62
N LEU A 7 -0.44 3.26 20.87
CA LEU A 7 -1.02 3.07 19.54
C LEU A 7 -2.54 2.93 19.61
N ASN A 8 -3.06 2.14 20.55
CA ASN A 8 -4.50 1.98 20.74
C ASN A 8 -5.17 3.30 21.13
N ALA A 9 -4.58 4.04 22.06
CA ALA A 9 -5.08 5.36 22.44
C ALA A 9 -5.10 6.33 21.26
N PHE A 10 -4.05 6.30 20.44
CA PHE A 10 -3.96 7.11 19.23
C PHE A 10 -5.06 6.74 18.23
N ARG A 11 -5.30 5.44 18.01
CA ARG A 11 -6.35 4.95 17.08
C ARG A 11 -7.73 5.45 17.48
N GLU A 12 -8.01 5.56 18.76
CA GLU A 12 -9.30 6.04 19.26
C GLU A 12 -9.58 7.50 18.91
N THR A 13 -8.53 8.28 18.64
CA THR A 13 -8.66 9.69 18.24
C THR A 13 -8.87 9.88 16.74
N LEU A 14 -8.72 8.83 15.95
CA LEU A 14 -8.77 8.90 14.49
C LEU A 14 -10.16 8.66 13.93
N SER A 15 -10.47 9.28 12.80
CA SER A 15 -11.64 8.93 12.00
C SER A 15 -11.52 7.53 11.43
N SER A 16 -12.62 6.99 10.90
CA SER A 16 -12.60 5.69 10.24
C SER A 16 -11.67 5.67 9.01
N GLU A 17 -11.62 6.75 8.25
CA GLU A 17 -10.70 6.88 7.10
C GLU A 17 -9.25 6.91 7.55
N GLU A 18 -8.94 7.70 8.57
CA GLU A 18 -7.59 7.77 9.13
C GLU A 18 -7.14 6.42 9.69
N ASN A 19 -8.04 5.69 10.36
CA ASN A 19 -7.76 4.35 10.85
C ASN A 19 -7.49 3.36 9.71
N LEU A 20 -8.23 3.47 8.61
CA LEU A 20 -8.00 2.65 7.42
C LEU A 20 -6.59 2.88 6.87
N VAL A 21 -6.19 4.13 6.74
CA VAL A 21 -4.85 4.50 6.26
C VAL A 21 -3.77 3.97 7.21
N LEU A 22 -3.93 4.16 8.50
CA LEU A 22 -2.97 3.68 9.50
C LEU A 22 -2.82 2.16 9.42
N GLU A 23 -3.92 1.43 9.37
CA GLU A 23 -3.88 -0.03 9.28
C GLU A 23 -3.19 -0.50 8.00
N TYR A 24 -3.47 0.13 6.88
CA TYR A 24 -2.79 -0.17 5.62
C TYR A 24 -1.28 0.06 5.74
N GLN A 25 -0.87 1.21 6.27
CA GLN A 25 0.55 1.53 6.42
C GLN A 25 1.27 0.55 7.36
N LEU A 26 0.62 0.16 8.45
CA LEU A 26 1.21 -0.81 9.38
C LEU A 26 1.35 -2.19 8.75
N ARG A 27 0.36 -2.66 8.01
CA ARG A 27 0.43 -3.95 7.30
C ARG A 27 1.49 -3.94 6.22
N ALA A 28 1.58 -2.86 5.44
CA ALA A 28 2.59 -2.70 4.41
C ALA A 28 4.00 -2.68 5.02
N LEU A 29 4.19 -1.94 6.11
CA LEU A 29 5.47 -1.90 6.81
C LEU A 29 5.87 -3.27 7.37
N ASN A 30 4.93 -3.98 7.99
CA ASN A 30 5.19 -5.31 8.53
C ASN A 30 5.59 -6.31 7.43
N TYR A 31 5.02 -6.15 6.24
CA TYR A 31 5.40 -6.97 5.10
C TYR A 31 6.81 -6.67 4.61
N ILE A 32 7.15 -5.39 4.41
CA ILE A 32 8.39 -5.01 3.73
C ILE A 32 9.60 -4.92 4.67
N LYS A 33 9.39 -4.67 5.95
CA LYS A 33 10.45 -4.42 6.91
C LYS A 33 11.53 -5.51 6.95
N PRO A 34 11.21 -6.81 7.02
CA PRO A 34 12.24 -7.85 7.05
C PRO A 34 13.17 -7.80 5.84
N PHE A 35 12.65 -7.45 4.68
CA PHE A 35 13.43 -7.36 3.45
C PHE A 35 14.33 -6.12 3.45
N LEU A 36 13.84 -5.01 3.98
CA LEU A 36 14.65 -3.79 4.12
C LEU A 36 15.82 -3.99 5.09
N GLU A 37 15.61 -4.74 6.16
CA GLU A 37 16.64 -5.02 7.17
C GLU A 37 17.70 -6.00 6.69
N ASN A 38 17.30 -6.98 5.86
CA ASN A 38 18.16 -8.09 5.42
C ASN A 38 18.73 -7.91 4.01
N GLN A 39 18.50 -6.77 3.38
CA GLN A 39 18.82 -6.48 1.99
C GLN A 39 18.10 -7.41 0.99
N PHE A 40 17.64 -6.83 -0.10
CA PHE A 40 17.06 -7.60 -1.21
C PHE A 40 18.15 -8.29 -2.01
N ARG A 41 17.85 -9.50 -2.44
CA ARG A 41 18.59 -10.17 -3.50
C ARG A 41 17.78 -10.08 -4.77
N LEU A 42 18.44 -9.99 -5.92
CA LEU A 42 17.74 -9.91 -7.21
C LEU A 42 16.95 -11.18 -7.51
N GLU A 43 17.37 -12.31 -6.98
CA GLU A 43 16.69 -13.59 -7.12
C GLU A 43 15.52 -13.79 -6.16
N ASP A 44 15.33 -12.90 -5.16
CA ASP A 44 14.21 -13.00 -4.25
C ASP A 44 12.89 -12.80 -5.01
N GLU A 45 11.91 -13.67 -4.72
CA GLU A 45 10.61 -13.64 -5.41
C GLU A 45 9.95 -12.27 -5.36
N ILE A 46 10.03 -11.58 -4.21
CA ILE A 46 9.43 -10.27 -4.03
C ILE A 46 10.08 -9.18 -4.90
N SER A 47 11.32 -9.39 -5.34
CA SER A 47 12.06 -8.46 -6.20
C SER A 47 11.89 -8.76 -7.67
N GLN A 48 11.22 -9.86 -8.03
CA GLN A 48 11.06 -10.25 -9.41
C GLN A 48 10.05 -9.36 -10.12
N LEU A 49 10.30 -9.10 -11.40
CA LEU A 49 9.37 -8.41 -12.26
C LEU A 49 8.13 -9.27 -12.47
N VAL A 50 6.96 -8.77 -12.07
CA VAL A 50 5.70 -9.49 -12.18
C VAL A 50 4.98 -9.12 -13.47
N LYS A 51 4.93 -7.82 -13.77
CA LYS A 51 4.32 -7.34 -15.00
C LYS A 51 4.92 -6.00 -15.41
N THR A 52 4.83 -5.72 -16.69
CA THR A 52 5.14 -4.41 -17.27
C THR A 52 3.85 -3.86 -17.87
N LYS A 53 3.43 -2.70 -17.42
CA LYS A 53 2.32 -1.99 -18.04
C LYS A 53 2.83 -1.29 -19.29
N GLU A 54 2.04 -1.29 -20.34
CA GLU A 54 2.38 -0.59 -21.56
C GLU A 54 2.50 0.91 -21.29
N GLY A 55 3.68 1.48 -21.54
CA GLY A 55 3.97 2.89 -21.30
C GLY A 55 4.19 3.29 -19.83
N ASP A 56 4.12 2.34 -18.90
CA ASP A 56 4.23 2.60 -17.46
C ASP A 56 5.43 1.90 -16.82
N ASN A 57 5.65 2.18 -15.53
CA ASN A 57 6.68 1.55 -14.75
C ASN A 57 6.39 0.06 -14.53
N PRO A 58 7.43 -0.78 -14.47
CA PRO A 58 7.25 -2.19 -14.16
C PRO A 58 6.74 -2.39 -12.74
N ALA A 59 6.00 -3.47 -12.52
CA ALA A 59 5.57 -3.91 -11.20
C ALA A 59 6.39 -5.12 -10.76
N PHE A 60 6.83 -5.08 -9.50
CA PHE A 60 7.59 -6.17 -8.88
C PHE A 60 6.72 -6.90 -7.86
N GLY A 61 7.21 -8.02 -7.34
CA GLY A 61 6.47 -8.84 -6.39
C GLY A 61 6.01 -8.05 -5.16
N TYR A 62 6.86 -7.19 -4.60
CA TYR A 62 6.48 -6.37 -3.46
C TYR A 62 5.42 -5.30 -3.80
N ASP A 63 5.38 -4.78 -5.03
CA ASP A 63 4.32 -3.88 -5.47
C ASP A 63 2.97 -4.58 -5.42
N MET A 64 2.92 -5.79 -5.98
CA MET A 64 1.69 -6.58 -6.06
C MET A 64 1.23 -7.04 -4.67
N ALA A 65 2.16 -7.46 -3.82
CA ALA A 65 1.83 -7.91 -2.47
C ALA A 65 1.25 -6.79 -1.60
N ILE A 66 1.84 -5.60 -1.66
CA ILE A 66 1.32 -4.45 -0.91
C ILE A 66 0.00 -3.98 -1.50
N ASN A 67 -0.17 -4.04 -2.82
CA ASN A 67 -1.45 -3.76 -3.46
C ASN A 67 -2.55 -4.72 -2.97
N ASP A 68 -2.24 -6.02 -2.85
CA ASP A 68 -3.18 -7.00 -2.31
C ASP A 68 -3.56 -6.70 -0.86
N ILE A 69 -2.60 -6.25 -0.05
CA ILE A 69 -2.88 -5.80 1.33
C ILE A 69 -3.90 -4.67 1.32
N PHE A 70 -3.73 -3.69 0.43
CA PHE A 70 -4.66 -2.57 0.28
C PHE A 70 -6.07 -3.04 -0.11
N LEU A 71 -6.19 -3.86 -1.16
CA LEU A 71 -7.49 -4.33 -1.65
C LEU A 71 -8.20 -5.20 -0.60
N ASN A 72 -7.47 -6.10 0.05
CA ASN A 72 -8.02 -6.95 1.10
C ASN A 72 -8.53 -6.13 2.29
N LEU A 73 -7.82 -5.07 2.65
CA LEU A 73 -8.25 -4.20 3.75
C LEU A 73 -9.53 -3.45 3.40
N LEU A 74 -9.65 -2.95 2.17
CA LEU A 74 -10.89 -2.31 1.73
C LEU A 74 -12.08 -3.27 1.80
N GLU A 75 -11.87 -4.52 1.43
CA GLU A 75 -12.92 -5.55 1.50
C GLU A 75 -13.28 -5.89 2.95
N GLU A 76 -12.28 -6.08 3.83
CA GLU A 76 -12.51 -6.34 5.25
C GLU A 76 -13.31 -5.25 5.94
N ARG A 77 -13.06 -3.99 5.57
CA ARG A 77 -13.71 -2.83 6.15
C ARG A 77 -15.01 -2.47 5.47
N HIS A 78 -15.43 -3.23 4.44
CA HIS A 78 -16.63 -2.95 3.64
C HIS A 78 -16.63 -1.51 3.13
N TYR A 79 -15.49 -1.08 2.58
CA TYR A 79 -15.33 0.28 2.06
C TYR A 79 -16.32 0.51 0.91
N GLU A 80 -17.15 1.54 1.03
CA GLU A 80 -18.24 1.80 0.09
C GLU A 80 -17.85 2.71 -1.07
N GLY A 81 -16.74 3.44 -0.94
CA GLY A 81 -16.24 4.29 -2.01
C GLY A 81 -15.58 3.49 -3.11
N SER A 82 -15.20 4.17 -4.16
CA SER A 82 -14.41 3.59 -5.23
C SER A 82 -12.92 3.70 -4.94
N SER A 83 -12.11 2.90 -5.61
CA SER A 83 -10.66 2.93 -5.40
C SER A 83 -9.91 2.96 -6.73
N TYR A 84 -8.73 3.55 -6.67
CA TYR A 84 -7.74 3.49 -7.74
C TYR A 84 -6.40 3.10 -7.17
N SER A 85 -5.77 2.10 -7.78
CA SER A 85 -4.41 1.72 -7.46
C SER A 85 -3.56 1.80 -8.73
N GLU A 86 -2.35 2.28 -8.60
CA GLU A 86 -1.40 2.29 -9.73
C GLU A 86 -1.20 0.87 -10.29
N GLU A 87 -1.29 -0.16 -9.45
CA GLU A 87 -1.06 -1.54 -9.87
C GLU A 87 -2.29 -2.24 -10.45
N SER A 88 -3.47 -1.98 -9.90
CA SER A 88 -4.69 -2.70 -10.28
C SER A 88 -5.76 -1.84 -10.95
N GLY A 89 -5.56 -0.52 -11.03
CA GLY A 89 -6.49 0.39 -11.69
C GLY A 89 -7.75 0.69 -10.88
N TRP A 90 -8.81 1.06 -11.58
CA TRP A 90 -10.07 1.43 -10.97
C TRP A 90 -10.86 0.22 -10.49
N GLU A 91 -11.46 0.38 -9.33
CA GLU A 91 -12.46 -0.54 -8.80
C GLU A 91 -13.63 0.26 -8.23
N GLN A 92 -14.75 0.24 -8.94
CA GLN A 92 -15.96 0.92 -8.49
C GLN A 92 -16.76 -0.01 -7.58
N ARG A 93 -16.90 0.38 -6.28
CA ARG A 93 -17.67 -0.39 -5.31
C ARG A 93 -19.05 0.19 -5.09
N GLY A 94 -19.16 1.49 -5.07
CA GLY A 94 -20.40 2.19 -4.81
C GLY A 94 -20.35 3.58 -5.41
N SER A 95 -20.39 4.61 -4.58
CA SER A 95 -20.38 5.99 -5.03
C SER A 95 -19.02 6.43 -5.56
N LEU A 96 -19.02 7.28 -6.59
CA LEU A 96 -17.84 8.01 -7.04
C LEU A 96 -17.61 9.30 -6.23
N ASP A 97 -18.50 9.62 -5.29
CA ASP A 97 -18.35 10.79 -4.43
C ASP A 97 -17.18 10.66 -3.45
N GLU A 98 -16.75 9.43 -3.22
CA GLU A 98 -15.60 9.14 -2.39
C GLU A 98 -14.67 8.17 -3.12
N VAL A 99 -13.42 8.56 -3.29
CA VAL A 99 -12.41 7.76 -3.97
C VAL A 99 -11.14 7.71 -3.13
N ILE A 100 -10.64 6.51 -2.91
CA ILE A 100 -9.33 6.29 -2.28
C ILE A 100 -8.33 5.91 -3.37
N VAL A 101 -7.20 6.58 -3.37
CA VAL A 101 -6.14 6.38 -4.37
C VAL A 101 -4.86 5.95 -3.67
N THR A 102 -4.21 4.92 -4.18
CA THR A 102 -2.93 4.47 -3.64
C THR A 102 -1.88 4.25 -4.73
N ASP A 103 -0.64 4.54 -4.37
CA ASP A 103 0.56 4.00 -5.01
C ASP A 103 1.20 3.06 -3.98
N PRO A 104 1.11 1.72 -4.16
CA PRO A 104 1.55 0.77 -3.14
C PRO A 104 3.02 0.92 -2.76
N VAL A 105 3.90 1.08 -3.74
CA VAL A 105 5.33 1.33 -3.50
C VAL A 105 5.82 2.37 -4.49
N CYS A 106 5.93 3.60 -4.03
CA CYS A 106 6.54 4.68 -4.80
C CYS A 106 8.05 4.43 -4.91
N ASN A 107 8.63 4.59 -6.10
CA ASN A 107 10.03 4.32 -6.38
C ASN A 107 10.43 2.83 -6.26
N SER A 108 9.53 1.92 -6.61
CA SER A 108 9.78 0.47 -6.54
C SER A 108 11.02 0.03 -7.33
N SER A 109 11.27 0.63 -8.49
CA SER A 109 12.45 0.33 -9.30
C SER A 109 13.76 0.69 -8.57
N LEU A 110 13.75 1.76 -7.78
CA LEU A 110 14.90 2.14 -6.96
C LEU A 110 15.09 1.19 -5.79
N LEU A 111 13.99 0.73 -5.19
CA LEU A 111 14.04 -0.26 -4.12
C LEU A 111 14.73 -1.54 -4.59
N ARG A 112 14.40 -2.02 -5.78
CA ARG A 112 15.02 -3.20 -6.37
C ARG A 112 16.54 -3.04 -6.53
N ARG A 113 17.01 -1.81 -6.75
CA ARG A 113 18.44 -1.48 -6.88
C ARG A 113 19.14 -1.25 -5.54
N GLY A 114 18.44 -1.45 -4.41
CA GLY A 114 19.00 -1.28 -3.09
C GLY A 114 18.83 0.11 -2.48
N PHE A 115 18.21 1.04 -3.18
CA PHE A 115 17.86 2.33 -2.62
C PHE A 115 16.64 2.21 -1.72
N ARG A 116 16.65 2.90 -0.59
CA ARG A 116 15.59 2.80 0.42
C ARG A 116 14.69 4.01 0.51
N ASN A 117 14.78 4.92 -0.47
CA ASN A 117 13.92 6.09 -0.58
C ASN A 117 12.59 5.70 -1.24
N VAL A 118 11.81 4.92 -0.53
CA VAL A 118 10.50 4.43 -1.00
C VAL A 118 9.42 4.84 -0.02
N ALA A 119 8.20 4.95 -0.52
CA ALA A 119 7.03 5.27 0.28
C ALA A 119 5.82 4.55 -0.29
N SER A 120 4.82 4.35 0.56
CA SER A 120 3.49 3.97 0.13
C SER A 120 2.55 5.14 0.42
N GLY A 121 1.80 5.57 -0.57
CA GLY A 121 0.95 6.73 -0.47
C GLY A 121 -0.53 6.38 -0.58
N VAL A 122 -1.36 7.05 0.20
CA VAL A 122 -2.82 6.95 0.15
C VAL A 122 -3.42 8.33 0.22
N THR A 123 -4.39 8.60 -0.65
CA THR A 123 -5.12 9.87 -0.68
C THR A 123 -6.61 9.60 -0.81
N PHE A 124 -7.41 10.32 -0.03
CA PHE A 124 -8.86 10.32 -0.16
C PHE A 124 -9.32 11.55 -0.93
N PHE A 125 -10.27 11.34 -1.84
CA PHE A 125 -10.96 12.42 -2.55
C PHE A 125 -12.44 12.36 -2.21
N HIS A 126 -13.02 13.51 -1.90
CA HIS A 126 -14.45 13.67 -1.61
C HIS A 126 -15.05 14.61 -2.65
N GLY A 127 -16.14 14.19 -3.26
CA GLY A 127 -16.87 15.01 -4.23
C GLY A 127 -17.92 15.89 -3.62
#